data_8a87dea03d91f991ffcf7ec18fba57e8
#
_entry.id   8a87dea03d91f991ffcf7ec18fba57e8
#
_cell.length_a   1.000
_cell.length_b   1.000
_cell.length_c   1.000
_cell.angle_alpha   90.00
_cell.angle_beta   90.00
_cell.angle_gamma   90.00
#
_symmetry.space_group_name_H-M   'P 1'
#
loop_
_entity.id
_entity.type
_entity.pdbx_description
1 polymer ?
#
loop_
_entity_poly.entity_id
_entity_poly.type
_entity_poly.pdbx_seq_one_letter_code
_entity_poly.pdbx_strand_id
1 'polypeptide(L)'
;MKKKIYFAGGCFWGTQAYFSLLRGVVNTQCGYSNGTAKNPTYEDVCRGNTGHAETVMIEYDDSMIKLDKLLTEFFKTINPTTKNRQGNDIGSQYRSGIYYVDDADINTIQEFIENKQREYSRPIVTEVLPSYHLIFIIYN
;
A
#
# COMPACT_ATOMS: atom_id res chain seq x y z
N MET A 1 13.16 16.61 -0.75
CA MET A 1 13.16 15.73 -1.93
C MET A 1 11.87 14.96 -1.99
N LYS A 2 11.27 14.88 -3.16
CA LYS A 2 10.04 14.10 -3.34
C LYS A 2 10.35 12.63 -3.53
N LYS A 3 9.62 11.79 -2.82
CA LYS A 3 9.75 10.34 -2.88
C LYS A 3 8.38 9.70 -3.12
N LYS A 4 8.39 8.45 -3.50
CA LYS A 4 7.15 7.68 -3.71
C LYS A 4 7.20 6.38 -2.93
N ILE A 5 6.03 5.99 -2.42
CA ILE A 5 5.79 4.69 -1.81
C ILE A 5 4.39 4.24 -2.21
N TYR A 6 4.17 2.94 -2.29
CA TYR A 6 2.88 2.38 -2.64
C TYR A 6 2.36 1.53 -1.50
N PHE A 7 1.11 1.77 -1.13
CA PHE A 7 0.44 1.00 -0.07
C PHE A 7 -0.77 0.29 -0.63
N ALA A 8 -0.84 -1.01 -0.38
CA ALA A 8 -1.98 -1.85 -0.72
C ALA A 8 -2.71 -2.30 0.53
N GLY A 9 -4.02 -2.30 0.48
CA GLY A 9 -4.87 -2.74 1.57
C GLY A 9 -6.06 -1.83 1.77
N GLY A 10 -7.23 -2.43 1.97
CA GLY A 10 -8.44 -1.68 2.20
C GLY A 10 -9.04 -1.06 0.95
N CYS A 11 -9.84 -0.05 1.15
CA CYS A 11 -10.55 0.63 0.08
C CYS A 11 -9.67 1.69 -0.58
N PHE A 12 -9.56 1.63 -1.92
CA PHE A 12 -8.82 2.60 -2.73
C PHE A 12 -9.03 4.04 -2.30
N TRP A 13 -10.30 4.45 -2.37
CA TRP A 13 -10.62 5.87 -2.22
C TRP A 13 -10.54 6.33 -0.78
N GLY A 14 -10.89 5.46 0.16
CA GLY A 14 -10.76 5.76 1.57
C GLY A 14 -9.30 5.97 1.97
N THR A 15 -8.42 5.10 1.52
CA THR A 15 -6.99 5.21 1.78
C THR A 15 -6.40 6.44 1.10
N GLN A 16 -6.78 6.69 -0.16
CA GLN A 16 -6.32 7.88 -0.88
C GLN A 16 -6.75 9.16 -0.17
N ALA A 17 -8.02 9.25 0.22
CA ALA A 17 -8.54 10.43 0.90
C ALA A 17 -7.81 10.67 2.22
N TYR A 18 -7.56 9.62 2.98
CA TYR A 18 -6.87 9.71 4.26
C TYR A 18 -5.46 10.27 4.09
N PHE A 19 -4.68 9.70 3.17
CA PHE A 19 -3.30 10.14 2.97
C PHE A 19 -3.19 11.52 2.35
N SER A 20 -4.14 11.90 1.49
CA SER A 20 -4.12 13.23 0.88
C SER A 20 -4.25 14.38 1.89
N LEU A 21 -4.75 14.08 3.09
CA LEU A 21 -4.88 15.06 4.17
C LEU A 21 -3.61 15.24 5.00
N LEU A 22 -2.62 14.36 4.84
CA LEU A 22 -1.40 14.43 5.64
C LEU A 22 -0.47 15.51 5.12
N ARG A 23 0.02 16.34 6.02
CA ARG A 23 1.00 17.39 5.66
C ARG A 23 2.30 16.73 5.19
N GLY A 24 2.79 17.14 4.04
CA GLY A 24 3.97 16.57 3.41
C GLY A 24 3.65 15.60 2.29
N VAL A 25 2.42 15.10 2.21
CA VAL A 25 1.95 14.34 1.05
C VAL A 25 1.56 15.33 -0.03
N VAL A 26 2.20 15.21 -1.20
CA VAL A 26 2.02 16.16 -2.29
C VAL A 26 1.13 15.65 -3.41
N ASN A 27 1.02 14.33 -3.55
CA ASN A 27 0.14 13.72 -4.55
C ASN A 27 -0.23 12.29 -4.15
N THR A 28 -1.44 11.86 -4.53
CA THR A 28 -1.89 10.48 -4.34
C THR A 28 -2.61 10.04 -5.61
N GLN A 29 -2.46 8.76 -5.96
CA GLN A 29 -3.15 8.14 -7.09
C GLN A 29 -3.56 6.73 -6.72
N CYS A 30 -4.72 6.30 -7.20
CA CYS A 30 -5.16 4.91 -7.07
C CYS A 30 -4.71 4.12 -8.28
N GLY A 31 -4.31 2.88 -8.06
CA GLY A 31 -3.89 1.99 -9.12
C GLY A 31 -3.84 0.54 -8.67
N TYR A 32 -3.24 -0.30 -9.51
CA TYR A 32 -3.02 -1.71 -9.23
C TYR A 32 -1.54 -2.01 -9.37
N SER A 33 -0.99 -2.84 -8.51
CA SER A 33 0.44 -3.12 -8.53
C SER A 33 0.78 -4.57 -8.19
N ASN A 34 1.97 -4.96 -8.61
CA ASN A 34 2.62 -6.22 -8.28
C ASN A 34 1.81 -7.46 -8.63
N GLY A 35 1.13 -7.42 -9.78
CA GLY A 35 0.46 -8.55 -10.37
C GLY A 35 1.14 -9.04 -11.64
N THR A 36 0.52 -10.00 -12.32
CA THR A 36 1.06 -10.63 -13.54
C THR A 36 0.38 -10.16 -14.82
N ALA A 37 -0.85 -9.65 -14.72
CA ALA A 37 -1.57 -9.16 -15.89
C ALA A 37 -1.14 -7.73 -16.20
N LYS A 38 -1.02 -7.44 -17.52
CA LYS A 38 -0.74 -6.08 -17.98
C LYS A 38 -2.06 -5.35 -18.22
N ASN A 39 -2.08 -4.06 -17.88
CA ASN A 39 -3.23 -3.18 -18.11
C ASN A 39 -4.57 -3.77 -17.61
N PRO A 40 -4.64 -4.25 -16.36
CA PRO A 40 -5.89 -4.81 -15.85
C PRO A 40 -6.94 -3.72 -15.69
N THR A 41 -8.21 -4.09 -15.90
CA THR A 41 -9.33 -3.23 -15.53
C THR A 41 -9.66 -3.42 -14.06
N TYR A 42 -10.48 -2.51 -13.50
CA TYR A 42 -11.00 -2.68 -12.14
C TYR A 42 -11.74 -4.01 -12.01
N GLU A 43 -12.55 -4.37 -13.01
CA GLU A 43 -13.29 -5.63 -13.00
C GLU A 43 -12.38 -6.84 -13.00
N ASP A 44 -11.28 -6.80 -13.78
CA ASP A 44 -10.30 -7.89 -13.82
C ASP A 44 -9.68 -8.11 -12.44
N VAL A 45 -9.31 -7.04 -11.75
CA VAL A 45 -8.74 -7.13 -10.41
C VAL A 45 -9.76 -7.68 -9.42
N CYS A 46 -11.02 -7.23 -9.51
CA CYS A 46 -12.09 -7.72 -8.64
C CYS A 46 -12.35 -9.21 -8.80
N ARG A 47 -12.10 -9.78 -9.98
CA ARG A 47 -12.20 -11.23 -10.19
C ARG A 47 -11.03 -11.98 -9.57
N GLY A 48 -9.98 -11.29 -9.14
CA GLY A 48 -8.83 -11.90 -8.47
C GLY A 48 -7.90 -12.69 -9.40
N ASN A 49 -8.00 -12.49 -10.72
CA ASN A 49 -7.23 -13.28 -11.68
C ASN A 49 -6.02 -12.55 -12.28
N THR A 50 -5.76 -11.32 -11.88
CA THR A 50 -4.63 -10.53 -12.37
C THR A 50 -3.39 -10.62 -11.49
N GLY A 51 -3.57 -11.00 -10.22
CA GLY A 51 -2.50 -10.99 -9.23
C GLY A 51 -2.15 -9.58 -8.71
N HIS A 52 -2.79 -8.53 -9.24
CA HIS A 52 -2.57 -7.16 -8.75
C HIS A 52 -3.33 -6.91 -7.45
N ALA A 53 -2.76 -6.04 -6.62
CA ALA A 53 -3.44 -5.52 -5.43
C ALA A 53 -3.94 -4.11 -5.70
N GLU A 54 -5.09 -3.76 -5.13
CA GLU A 54 -5.55 -2.37 -5.11
C GLU A 54 -4.56 -1.55 -4.29
N THR A 55 -4.01 -0.51 -4.91
CA THR A 55 -2.82 0.19 -4.39
C THR A 55 -3.02 1.69 -4.51
N VAL A 56 -2.54 2.41 -3.50
CA VAL A 56 -2.48 3.87 -3.52
C VAL A 56 -1.03 4.29 -3.59
N MET A 57 -0.69 5.08 -4.60
CA MET A 57 0.61 5.72 -4.71
C MET A 57 0.60 6.97 -3.85
N ILE A 58 1.66 7.15 -3.07
CA ILE A 58 1.86 8.33 -2.24
C ILE A 58 3.16 8.99 -2.64
N GLU A 59 3.05 10.20 -3.14
CA GLU A 59 4.21 11.06 -3.38
C GLU A 59 4.32 12.04 -2.22
N TYR A 60 5.47 12.11 -1.60
CA TYR A 60 5.66 12.92 -0.40
C TYR A 60 7.01 13.62 -0.40
N ASP A 61 7.07 14.72 0.34
CA ASP A 61 8.30 15.46 0.57
C ASP A 61 8.93 14.92 1.87
N ASP A 62 10.07 14.26 1.74
CA ASP A 62 10.73 13.61 2.87
C ASP A 62 11.36 14.60 3.86
N SER A 63 11.40 15.88 3.53
CA SER A 63 11.78 16.91 4.49
C SER A 63 10.61 17.33 5.38
N MET A 64 9.38 16.99 5.01
CA MET A 64 8.17 17.34 5.74
C MET A 64 7.54 16.15 6.46
N ILE A 65 7.61 14.97 5.88
CA ILE A 65 7.07 13.75 6.47
C ILE A 65 8.01 12.59 6.14
N LYS A 66 8.32 11.77 7.14
CA LYS A 66 9.22 10.64 6.97
C LYS A 66 8.43 9.37 6.65
N LEU A 67 9.12 8.39 6.04
CA LEU A 67 8.50 7.13 5.66
C LEU A 67 7.92 6.39 6.87
N ASP A 68 8.59 6.37 8.00
CA ASP A 68 8.10 5.70 9.21
C ASP A 68 6.76 6.30 9.69
N LYS A 69 6.57 7.60 9.54
CA LYS A 69 5.29 8.24 9.84
C LYS A 69 4.20 7.78 8.89
N LEU A 70 4.52 7.69 7.59
CA LEU A 70 3.58 7.17 6.60
C LEU A 70 3.20 5.73 6.89
N LEU A 71 4.18 4.90 7.26
CA LEU A 71 3.92 3.50 7.64
C LEU A 71 3.04 3.41 8.87
N THR A 72 3.27 4.26 9.87
CA THR A 72 2.44 4.33 11.07
C THR A 72 0.99 4.64 10.70
N GLU A 73 0.79 5.63 9.85
CA GLU A 73 -0.55 6.03 9.41
C GLU A 73 -1.21 4.94 8.57
N PHE A 74 -0.44 4.26 7.71
CA PHE A 74 -0.96 3.15 6.92
C PHE A 74 -1.47 2.01 7.81
N PHE A 75 -0.71 1.63 8.83
CA PHE A 75 -1.09 0.52 9.71
C PHE A 75 -2.32 0.84 10.56
N LYS A 76 -2.72 2.12 10.67
CA LYS A 76 -4.00 2.48 11.29
C LYS A 76 -5.20 2.18 10.39
N THR A 77 -4.98 2.03 9.09
CA THR A 77 -6.05 1.85 8.11
C THR A 77 -6.28 0.39 7.73
N ILE A 78 -5.41 -0.53 8.14
CA ILE A 78 -5.48 -1.94 7.77
C ILE A 78 -5.41 -2.85 9.00
N ASN A 79 -5.76 -4.12 8.78
CA ASN A 79 -5.37 -5.20 9.70
C ASN A 79 -4.19 -5.94 9.04
N PRO A 80 -2.96 -5.77 9.51
CA PRO A 80 -1.80 -6.36 8.85
C PRO A 80 -1.65 -7.87 9.09
N THR A 81 -2.52 -8.47 9.92
CA THR A 81 -2.48 -9.89 10.26
C THR A 81 -3.46 -10.73 9.42
N THR A 82 -4.31 -10.10 8.61
CA THR A 82 -5.26 -10.82 7.76
C THR A 82 -4.70 -10.97 6.34
N LYS A 83 -4.69 -12.22 5.87
CA LYS A 83 -4.20 -12.54 4.53
C LYS A 83 -5.33 -12.39 3.51
N ASN A 84 -5.08 -11.65 2.43
CA ASN A 84 -6.02 -11.47 1.32
C ASN A 84 -7.40 -10.99 1.77
N ARG A 85 -7.43 -10.14 2.79
CA ARG A 85 -8.68 -9.65 3.33
C ARG A 85 -8.51 -8.33 4.06
N GLN A 86 -9.47 -7.42 3.89
CA GLN A 86 -9.61 -6.23 4.71
C GLN A 86 -11.08 -6.07 5.06
N GLY A 87 -11.41 -6.30 6.35
CA GLY A 87 -12.80 -6.24 6.81
C GLY A 87 -13.67 -7.27 6.09
N ASN A 88 -14.71 -6.80 5.41
CA ASN A 88 -15.61 -7.63 4.62
C ASN A 88 -15.13 -7.86 3.18
N ASP A 89 -14.07 -7.16 2.75
CA ASP A 89 -13.51 -7.32 1.41
C ASP A 89 -12.54 -8.50 1.41
N ILE A 90 -12.86 -9.54 0.66
CA ILE A 90 -12.10 -10.79 0.60
C ILE A 90 -11.58 -11.00 -0.81
N GLY A 91 -10.30 -11.32 -0.93
CA GLY A 91 -9.64 -11.60 -2.20
C GLY A 91 -8.21 -11.09 -2.22
N SER A 92 -7.39 -11.63 -3.13
CA SER A 92 -5.98 -11.26 -3.23
C SER A 92 -5.77 -9.78 -3.57
N GLN A 93 -6.73 -9.13 -4.22
CA GLN A 93 -6.68 -7.70 -4.52
C GLN A 93 -6.75 -6.83 -3.26
N TYR A 94 -7.20 -7.38 -2.15
CA TYR A 94 -7.29 -6.69 -0.85
C TYR A 94 -6.18 -7.06 0.12
N ARG A 95 -5.15 -7.75 -0.35
CA ARG A 95 -4.00 -8.07 0.49
C ARG A 95 -3.27 -6.79 0.87
N SER A 96 -2.75 -6.73 2.09
CA SER A 96 -1.95 -5.60 2.52
C SER A 96 -0.53 -5.70 1.96
N GLY A 97 0.02 -4.56 1.57
CA GLY A 97 1.35 -4.53 1.01
C GLY A 97 1.99 -3.16 1.09
N ILE A 98 3.32 -3.18 1.12
CA ILE A 98 4.15 -1.99 1.03
C ILE A 98 5.08 -2.24 -0.14
N TYR A 99 4.95 -1.42 -1.19
CA TYR A 99 5.75 -1.61 -2.40
C TYR A 99 6.68 -0.41 -2.55
N TYR A 100 7.97 -0.67 -2.42
CA TYR A 100 8.99 0.37 -2.42
C TYR A 100 9.50 0.63 -3.83
N VAL A 101 9.91 1.87 -4.07
CA VAL A 101 10.57 2.28 -5.31
C VAL A 101 12.07 2.36 -5.10
N ASP A 102 12.48 2.87 -3.95
CA ASP A 102 13.88 3.07 -3.58
C ASP A 102 14.33 1.94 -2.65
N ASP A 103 15.36 1.20 -3.05
CA ASP A 103 15.91 0.12 -2.24
C ASP A 103 16.40 0.60 -0.87
N ALA A 104 16.78 1.87 -0.74
CA ALA A 104 17.17 2.44 0.54
C ALA A 104 16.05 2.41 1.58
N ASP A 105 14.78 2.28 1.15
CA ASP A 105 13.65 2.25 2.05
C ASP A 105 13.42 0.86 2.69
N ILE A 106 14.06 -0.19 2.18
CA ILE A 106 13.85 -1.56 2.66
C ILE A 106 14.11 -1.68 4.15
N ASN A 107 15.24 -1.17 4.62
CA ASN A 107 15.61 -1.28 6.03
C ASN A 107 14.61 -0.56 6.95
N THR A 108 14.16 0.62 6.56
CA THR A 108 13.17 1.38 7.31
C THR A 108 11.86 0.60 7.42
N ILE A 109 11.43 -0.01 6.32
CA ILE A 109 10.20 -0.80 6.29
C ILE A 109 10.32 -2.03 7.18
N GLN A 110 11.43 -2.76 7.08
CA GLN A 110 11.64 -3.98 7.86
C GLN A 110 11.71 -3.69 9.36
N GLU A 111 12.43 -2.66 9.76
CA GLU A 111 12.50 -2.26 11.16
C GLU A 111 11.13 -1.86 11.71
N PHE A 112 10.36 -1.14 10.89
CA PHE A 112 9.00 -0.76 11.28
C PHE A 112 8.14 -1.99 11.54
N ILE A 113 8.17 -2.98 10.63
CA ILE A 113 7.38 -4.20 10.77
C ILE A 113 7.83 -5.01 11.99
N GLU A 114 9.13 -5.16 12.21
CA GLU A 114 9.64 -5.87 13.38
C GLU A 114 9.16 -5.24 14.68
N ASN A 115 9.19 -3.91 14.77
CA ASN A 115 8.71 -3.20 15.95
C ASN A 115 7.20 -3.32 16.11
N LYS A 116 6.45 -3.25 15.01
CA LYS A 116 4.99 -3.37 15.02
C LYS A 116 4.53 -4.77 15.39
N GLN A 117 5.31 -5.81 15.04
CA GLN A 117 4.94 -7.19 15.37
C GLN A 117 4.67 -7.39 16.86
N ARG A 118 5.34 -6.62 17.71
CA ARG A 118 5.15 -6.69 19.17
C ARG A 118 3.76 -6.28 19.62
N GLU A 119 3.02 -5.54 18.80
CA GLU A 119 1.66 -5.07 19.11
C GLU A 119 0.59 -6.06 18.70
N TYR A 120 0.94 -7.14 18.00
CA TYR A 120 -0.01 -8.10 17.46
C TYR A 120 0.31 -9.50 17.96
N SER A 121 -0.75 -10.26 18.32
CA SER A 121 -0.62 -11.66 18.73
C SER A 121 -0.45 -12.60 17.54
N ARG A 122 -0.89 -12.19 16.35
CA ARG A 122 -0.76 -12.95 15.10
C ARG A 122 0.37 -12.38 14.25
N PRO A 123 0.97 -13.22 13.38
CA PRO A 123 2.00 -12.71 12.47
C PRO A 123 1.48 -11.62 11.53
N ILE A 124 2.29 -10.60 11.31
CA ILE A 124 2.03 -9.62 10.26
C ILE A 124 2.31 -10.29 8.93
N VAL A 125 1.33 -10.23 8.02
CA VAL A 125 1.40 -10.87 6.69
C VAL A 125 1.46 -9.84 5.56
N THR A 126 1.64 -8.56 5.88
CA THR A 126 1.78 -7.49 4.88
C THR A 126 2.98 -7.78 3.98
N GLU A 127 2.77 -7.75 2.66
CA GLU A 127 3.84 -7.94 1.68
C GLU A 127 4.81 -6.75 1.69
N VAL A 128 6.11 -7.02 1.51
CA VAL A 128 7.11 -5.98 1.29
C VAL A 128 7.87 -6.35 0.03
N LEU A 129 7.61 -5.69 -1.06
CA LEU A 129 8.14 -6.04 -2.39
C LEU A 129 8.49 -4.77 -3.17
N PRO A 130 9.40 -4.88 -4.16
CA PRO A 130 9.58 -3.78 -5.11
C PRO A 130 8.33 -3.62 -6.00
N SER A 131 8.08 -2.41 -6.46
CA SER A 131 6.96 -2.14 -7.35
C SER A 131 7.37 -2.44 -8.79
N TYR A 132 7.01 -3.63 -9.32
CA TYR A 132 7.38 -4.08 -10.66
C TYR A 132 6.52 -3.49 -11.75
N HIS A 133 5.21 -3.59 -11.58
CA HIS A 133 4.24 -3.18 -12.58
C HIS A 133 3.19 -2.33 -11.91
N LEU A 134 3.35 -1.04 -12.04
CA LEU A 134 2.41 -0.11 -11.45
C LEU A 134 1.52 0.43 -12.57
N ILE A 135 0.26 0.12 -12.48
CA ILE A 135 -0.75 0.61 -13.41
C ILE A 135 -1.70 1.48 -12.62
N PHE A 136 -1.82 2.73 -13.06
CA PHE A 136 -2.74 3.65 -12.41
C PHE A 136 -4.03 3.73 -13.17
N ILE A 137 -5.13 3.46 -12.47
CA ILE A 137 -6.47 3.70 -12.97
C ILE A 137 -7.03 4.85 -12.15
N ILE A 138 -7.26 5.97 -12.82
CA ILE A 138 -7.79 7.15 -12.17
C ILE A 138 -9.31 7.07 -12.27
N TYR A 139 -9.98 7.07 -11.14
CA TYR A 139 -11.43 7.12 -11.07
C TYR A 139 -11.84 8.52 -10.64
N ASN A 140 -12.81 9.07 -11.32
CA ASN A 140 -13.36 10.36 -11.00
C ASN A 140 -14.67 10.24 -10.23
#